data_2e1e7c0da8b2e1eb30b7b41b8c713d90
#
_entry.id   2e1e7c0da8b2e1eb30b7b41b8c713d90
#
_cell.length_a   1.000
_cell.length_b   1.000
_cell.length_c   1.000
_cell.angle_alpha   90.00
_cell.angle_beta   90.00
_cell.angle_gamma   90.00
#
_symmetry.space_group_name_H-M   'P 1'
#
loop_
_entity.id
_entity.type
_entity.pdbx_description
1 polymer ?
#
loop_
_entity_poly.entity_id
_entity_poly.type
_entity_poly.pdbx_seq_one_letter_code
_entity_poly.pdbx_strand_id
1 'polypeptide(L)'
;LRVLRARDHTVASLERRLTERGAAPGVRRETLAAVQRTGLVDDHRFALERSRLLATRGAGNALIADDLERQGVAEEHNRDAFGALEPESVRAARIVESRGRTPKTARYLASKGFSEEALEALVADLSAEAID
;
A
#
# COMPACT_ATOMS: atom_id res chain seq x y z
N LEU A 1 9.29 17.27 -18.91
CA LEU A 1 8.51 16.28 -19.63
C LEU A 1 8.36 14.98 -18.83
N ARG A 2 9.40 14.18 -18.84
CA ARG A 2 9.45 12.91 -18.11
C ARG A 2 9.69 13.11 -16.62
N VAL A 3 10.25 14.22 -16.24
CA VAL A 3 10.53 14.61 -14.87
C VAL A 3 9.25 14.64 -14.01
N LEU A 4 8.13 15.10 -14.58
CA LEU A 4 6.85 15.13 -13.87
C LEU A 4 6.38 13.73 -13.48
N ARG A 5 6.70 12.71 -14.29
CA ARG A 5 6.35 11.33 -14.03
C ARG A 5 7.29 10.65 -13.03
N ALA A 6 8.45 11.22 -12.77
CA ALA A 6 9.39 10.68 -11.79
C ALA A 6 8.75 10.58 -10.41
N ARG A 7 7.85 11.51 -10.05
CA ARG A 7 7.12 11.49 -8.77
C ARG A 7 6.30 10.23 -8.56
N ASP A 8 5.84 9.61 -9.66
CA ASP A 8 5.01 8.41 -9.62
C ASP A 8 5.84 7.13 -9.55
N HIS A 9 7.16 7.27 -9.50
CA HIS A 9 8.07 6.14 -9.45
C HIS A 9 8.72 6.00 -8.06
N THR A 10 9.10 4.76 -7.73
CA THR A 10 10.08 4.48 -6.70
C THR A 10 11.46 4.52 -7.34
N VAL A 11 12.51 4.54 -6.51
CA VAL A 11 13.88 4.42 -7.01
C VAL A 11 14.01 3.16 -7.89
N ALA A 12 13.49 2.02 -7.40
CA ALA A 12 13.56 0.74 -8.11
C ALA A 12 12.80 0.75 -9.44
N SER A 13 11.59 1.31 -9.45
CA SER A 13 10.79 1.35 -10.68
C SER A 13 11.38 2.30 -11.72
N LEU A 14 11.96 3.42 -11.28
CA LEU A 14 12.62 4.36 -12.19
C LEU A 14 13.88 3.73 -12.77
N GLU A 15 14.66 3.02 -11.96
CA GLU A 15 15.84 2.30 -12.44
C GLU A 15 15.47 1.29 -13.52
N ARG A 16 14.40 0.51 -13.32
CA ARG A 16 13.90 -0.41 -14.34
C ARG A 16 13.54 0.31 -15.64
N ARG A 17 12.85 1.44 -15.50
CA ARG A 17 12.43 2.23 -16.66
C ARG A 17 13.62 2.74 -17.46
N LEU A 18 14.63 3.27 -16.77
CA LEU A 18 15.85 3.74 -17.40
C LEU A 18 16.60 2.60 -18.10
N THR A 19 16.65 1.43 -17.48
CA THR A 19 17.25 0.24 -18.04
C THR A 19 16.53 -0.20 -19.32
N GLU A 20 15.21 -0.24 -19.28
CA GLU A 20 14.37 -0.60 -20.44
C GLU A 20 14.58 0.36 -21.61
N ARG A 21 14.89 1.62 -21.33
CA ARG A 21 15.14 2.62 -22.35
C ARG A 21 16.60 2.65 -22.83
N GLY A 22 17.42 1.72 -22.34
CA GLY A 22 18.80 1.58 -22.79
C GLY A 22 19.78 2.58 -22.18
N ALA A 23 19.43 3.22 -21.09
CA ALA A 23 20.36 4.15 -20.43
C ALA A 23 21.58 3.41 -19.90
N ALA A 24 22.78 3.98 -20.12
CA ALA A 24 24.03 3.40 -19.64
C ALA A 24 24.08 3.42 -18.11
N PRO A 25 24.79 2.46 -17.46
CA PRO A 25 24.85 2.38 -16.00
C PRO A 25 25.26 3.69 -15.31
N GLY A 26 26.22 4.40 -15.86
CA GLY A 26 26.66 5.70 -15.31
C GLY A 26 25.56 6.77 -15.37
N VAL A 27 24.83 6.80 -16.49
CA VAL A 27 23.72 7.73 -16.68
C VAL A 27 22.59 7.40 -15.72
N ARG A 28 22.28 6.09 -15.53
CA ARG A 28 21.29 5.68 -14.57
C ARG A 28 21.61 6.14 -13.15
N ARG A 29 22.87 5.90 -12.71
CA ARG A 29 23.30 6.30 -11.37
C ARG A 29 23.18 7.81 -11.15
N GLU A 30 23.64 8.59 -12.11
CA GLU A 30 23.58 10.06 -12.02
C GLU A 30 22.15 10.56 -11.98
N THR A 31 21.27 10.00 -12.83
CA THR A 31 19.87 10.37 -12.89
C THR A 31 19.16 10.03 -11.59
N LEU A 32 19.36 8.81 -11.06
CA LEU A 32 18.73 8.38 -9.80
C LEU A 32 19.21 9.24 -8.64
N ALA A 33 20.50 9.55 -8.57
CA ALA A 33 21.04 10.40 -7.52
C ALA A 33 20.43 11.81 -7.58
N ALA A 34 20.30 12.37 -8.78
CA ALA A 34 19.75 13.70 -8.98
C ALA A 34 18.27 13.79 -8.59
N VAL A 35 17.44 12.81 -9.00
CA VAL A 35 16.01 12.84 -8.69
C VAL A 35 15.73 12.58 -7.22
N GLN A 36 16.58 11.79 -6.54
CA GLN A 36 16.48 11.60 -5.11
C GLN A 36 16.88 12.87 -4.35
N ARG A 37 17.99 13.48 -4.74
CA ARG A 37 18.51 14.70 -4.10
C ARG A 37 17.53 15.86 -4.21
N THR A 38 16.83 15.98 -5.32
CA THR A 38 15.86 17.05 -5.55
C THR A 38 14.46 16.71 -5.03
N GLY A 39 14.26 15.50 -4.51
CA GLY A 39 12.97 15.06 -4.00
C GLY A 39 11.94 14.70 -5.06
N LEU A 40 12.34 14.62 -6.34
CA LEU A 40 11.43 14.18 -7.40
C LEU A 40 11.04 12.71 -7.26
N VAL A 41 11.94 11.88 -6.74
CA VAL A 41 11.67 10.51 -6.35
C VAL A 41 11.92 10.40 -4.85
N ASP A 42 10.93 9.89 -4.12
CA ASP A 42 10.96 9.77 -2.67
C ASP A 42 10.12 8.56 -2.29
N ASP A 43 10.76 7.45 -1.95
CA ASP A 43 10.09 6.18 -1.65
C ASP A 43 9.20 6.27 -0.41
N HIS A 44 9.56 7.07 0.58
CA HIS A 44 8.73 7.29 1.76
C HIS A 44 7.40 7.95 1.39
N ARG A 45 7.47 9.03 0.61
CA ARG A 45 6.28 9.72 0.11
C ARG A 45 5.44 8.80 -0.78
N PHE A 46 6.09 8.05 -1.66
CA PHE A 46 5.42 7.09 -2.53
C PHE A 46 4.62 6.07 -1.71
N ALA A 47 5.25 5.49 -0.67
CA ALA A 47 4.59 4.51 0.18
C ALA A 47 3.36 5.09 0.87
N LEU A 48 3.45 6.32 1.40
CA LEU A 48 2.31 6.99 2.04
C LEU A 48 1.16 7.23 1.06
N GLU A 49 1.45 7.81 -0.08
CA GLU A 49 0.43 8.12 -1.09
C GLU A 49 -0.20 6.86 -1.67
N ARG A 50 0.62 5.85 -1.98
CA ARG A 50 0.15 4.58 -2.54
C ARG A 50 -0.71 3.81 -1.55
N SER A 51 -0.28 3.76 -0.29
CA SER A 51 -1.04 3.08 0.78
C SER A 51 -2.41 3.72 0.98
N ARG A 52 -2.49 5.04 1.00
CA ARG A 52 -3.76 5.76 1.13
C ARG A 52 -4.70 5.46 -0.03
N LEU A 53 -4.16 5.46 -1.25
CA LEU A 53 -4.95 5.17 -2.44
C LEU A 53 -5.52 3.75 -2.39
N LEU A 54 -4.68 2.76 -2.09
CA LEU A 54 -5.11 1.36 -2.04
C LEU A 54 -6.09 1.12 -0.88
N ALA A 55 -5.85 1.73 0.29
CA ALA A 55 -6.77 1.64 1.42
C ALA A 55 -8.15 2.23 1.07
N THR A 56 -8.18 3.35 0.37
CA THR A 56 -9.43 3.98 -0.10
C THR A 56 -10.18 3.05 -1.05
N ARG A 57 -9.47 2.23 -1.80
CA ARG A 57 -10.05 1.23 -2.71
C ARG A 57 -10.42 -0.07 -2.01
N GLY A 58 -10.30 -0.13 -0.70
CA GLY A 58 -10.71 -1.29 0.09
C GLY A 58 -9.63 -2.34 0.32
N ALA A 59 -8.36 -2.04 0.06
CA ALA A 59 -7.28 -2.99 0.28
C ALA A 59 -6.93 -3.12 1.76
N GLY A 60 -6.70 -4.35 2.21
CA GLY A 60 -6.12 -4.64 3.52
C GLY A 60 -4.60 -4.51 3.51
N ASN A 61 -4.00 -4.57 4.69
CA ASN A 61 -2.55 -4.33 4.83
C ASN A 61 -1.69 -5.31 4.05
N ALA A 62 -2.08 -6.58 3.97
CA ALA A 62 -1.28 -7.58 3.24
C ALA A 62 -1.23 -7.26 1.74
N LEU A 63 -2.35 -6.84 1.16
CA LEU A 63 -2.40 -6.48 -0.25
C LEU A 63 -1.58 -5.22 -0.53
N ILE A 64 -1.65 -4.23 0.37
CA ILE A 64 -0.86 -3.01 0.27
C ILE A 64 0.63 -3.34 0.37
N ALA A 65 1.03 -4.16 1.35
CA ALA A 65 2.43 -4.56 1.53
C ALA A 65 2.97 -5.28 0.29
N ASP A 66 2.18 -6.16 -0.30
CA ASP A 66 2.55 -6.88 -1.51
C ASP A 66 2.74 -5.93 -2.70
N ASP A 67 1.85 -4.97 -2.87
CA ASP A 67 1.97 -3.96 -3.91
C ASP A 67 3.26 -3.14 -3.75
N LEU A 68 3.52 -2.64 -2.53
CA LEU A 68 4.72 -1.85 -2.25
C LEU A 68 6.01 -2.65 -2.46
N GLU A 69 6.00 -3.93 -2.09
CA GLU A 69 7.14 -4.82 -2.34
C GLU A 69 7.42 -4.95 -3.83
N ARG A 70 6.38 -5.14 -4.63
CA ARG A 70 6.52 -5.21 -6.09
C ARG A 70 7.03 -3.90 -6.69
N GLN A 71 6.72 -2.78 -6.05
CA GLN A 71 7.25 -1.48 -6.46
C GLN A 71 8.68 -1.23 -5.99
N GLY A 72 9.23 -2.14 -5.20
CA GLY A 72 10.60 -2.05 -4.70
C GLY A 72 10.78 -1.12 -3.51
N VAL A 73 9.73 -0.86 -2.75
CA VAL A 73 9.78 -0.02 -1.55
C VAL A 73 10.32 -0.82 -0.37
N ALA A 74 11.27 -0.26 0.39
CA ALA A 74 11.82 -0.89 1.58
C ALA A 74 10.77 -1.03 2.68
N GLU A 75 10.84 -2.11 3.45
CA GLU A 75 9.88 -2.45 4.49
C GLU A 75 9.71 -1.34 5.55
N GLU A 76 10.77 -0.62 5.88
CA GLU A 76 10.68 0.48 6.85
C GLU A 76 9.71 1.57 6.43
N HIS A 77 9.63 1.87 5.13
CA HIS A 77 8.68 2.83 4.58
C HIS A 77 7.25 2.30 4.67
N ASN A 78 7.08 0.99 4.52
CA ASN A 78 5.78 0.33 4.65
C ASN A 78 5.23 0.47 6.07
N ARG A 79 6.07 0.26 7.08
CA ARG A 79 5.65 0.39 8.49
C ARG A 79 5.19 1.81 8.80
N ASP A 80 5.93 2.81 8.32
CA ASP A 80 5.55 4.21 8.51
C ASP A 80 4.23 4.53 7.81
N ALA A 81 4.05 4.00 6.61
CA ALA A 81 2.82 4.18 5.84
C ALA A 81 1.61 3.57 6.56
N PHE A 82 1.74 2.36 7.08
CA PHE A 82 0.67 1.71 7.82
C PHE A 82 0.33 2.46 9.11
N GLY A 83 1.34 3.01 9.79
CA GLY A 83 1.12 3.82 10.97
C GLY A 83 0.34 5.10 10.72
N ALA A 84 0.35 5.58 9.48
CA ALA A 84 -0.38 6.78 9.07
C ALA A 84 -1.81 6.48 8.59
N LEU A 85 -2.15 5.20 8.37
CA LEU A 85 -3.51 4.80 7.99
C LEU A 85 -4.37 4.59 9.23
N GLU A 86 -5.69 4.66 9.07
CA GLU A 86 -6.59 4.15 10.10
C GLU A 86 -6.28 2.67 10.34
N PRO A 87 -6.41 2.18 11.59
CA PRO A 87 -6.18 0.76 11.87
C PRO A 87 -6.96 -0.14 10.92
N GLU A 88 -6.37 -1.28 10.58
CA GLU A 88 -6.99 -2.23 9.64
C GLU A 88 -8.36 -2.69 10.12
N SER A 89 -8.52 -2.91 11.43
CA SER A 89 -9.79 -3.30 12.01
C SER A 89 -10.88 -2.25 11.80
N VAL A 90 -10.54 -0.97 11.87
CA VAL A 90 -11.47 0.14 11.63
C VAL A 90 -11.88 0.17 10.16
N ARG A 91 -10.91 0.00 9.26
CA ARG A 91 -11.19 -0.04 7.82
C ARG A 91 -12.05 -1.23 7.44
N ALA A 92 -11.78 -2.39 8.04
CA ALA A 92 -12.58 -3.61 7.84
C ALA A 92 -14.02 -3.41 8.34
N ALA A 93 -14.19 -2.82 9.52
CA ALA A 93 -15.51 -2.56 10.10
C ALA A 93 -16.36 -1.66 9.17
N ARG A 94 -15.74 -0.66 8.57
CA ARG A 94 -16.44 0.24 7.63
C ARG A 94 -16.94 -0.51 6.41
N ILE A 95 -16.16 -1.45 5.89
CA ILE A 95 -16.55 -2.28 4.74
C ILE A 95 -17.70 -3.20 5.13
N VAL A 96 -17.65 -3.80 6.32
CA VAL A 96 -18.73 -4.65 6.84
C VAL A 96 -20.02 -3.85 6.98
N GLU A 97 -19.94 -2.63 7.47
CA GLU A 97 -21.08 -1.74 7.61
C GLU A 97 -21.76 -1.48 6.26
N SER A 98 -20.97 -1.32 5.21
CA SER A 98 -21.45 -1.08 3.86
C SER A 98 -21.99 -2.34 3.18
N ARG A 99 -21.34 -3.49 3.36
CA ARG A 99 -21.65 -4.74 2.64
C ARG A 99 -22.54 -5.70 3.42
N GLY A 100 -22.63 -5.52 4.73
CA GLY A 100 -23.38 -6.42 5.62
C GLY A 100 -22.49 -7.40 6.35
N ARG A 101 -23.00 -7.89 7.48
CA ARG A 101 -22.29 -8.79 8.40
C ARG A 101 -22.56 -10.23 8.04
N THR A 102 -21.96 -10.70 6.96
CA THR A 102 -22.19 -12.04 6.42
C THR A 102 -20.87 -12.78 6.22
N PRO A 103 -20.90 -14.13 6.17
CA PRO A 103 -19.72 -14.92 5.81
C PRO A 103 -19.14 -14.51 4.45
N LYS A 104 -19.98 -14.08 3.52
CA LYS A 104 -19.55 -13.61 2.22
C LYS A 104 -18.65 -12.36 2.34
N THR A 105 -19.04 -11.42 3.20
CA THR A 105 -18.23 -10.23 3.47
C THR A 105 -16.90 -10.59 4.11
N ALA A 106 -16.89 -11.56 5.04
CA ALA A 106 -15.63 -12.02 5.65
C ALA A 106 -14.69 -12.61 4.60
N ARG A 107 -15.21 -13.41 3.68
CA ARG A 107 -14.41 -13.96 2.57
C ARG A 107 -13.90 -12.86 1.64
N TYR A 108 -14.73 -11.86 1.37
CA TYR A 108 -14.32 -10.70 0.58
C TYR A 108 -13.14 -9.97 1.22
N LEU A 109 -13.23 -9.70 2.52
CA LEU A 109 -12.16 -9.02 3.26
C LEU A 109 -10.86 -9.83 3.24
N ALA A 110 -10.96 -11.15 3.44
CA ALA A 110 -9.80 -12.03 3.36
C ALA A 110 -9.13 -11.94 1.98
N SER A 111 -9.95 -11.93 0.92
CA SER A 111 -9.45 -11.82 -0.45
C SER A 111 -8.81 -10.44 -0.75
N LYS A 112 -9.21 -9.41 0.00
CA LYS A 112 -8.65 -8.06 -0.13
C LYS A 112 -7.43 -7.83 0.74
N GLY A 113 -6.95 -8.88 1.43
CA GLY A 113 -5.71 -8.80 2.19
C GLY A 113 -5.86 -8.31 3.63
N PHE A 114 -7.06 -8.36 4.19
CA PHE A 114 -7.27 -8.07 5.61
C PHE A 114 -6.76 -9.22 6.47
N SER A 115 -6.10 -8.91 7.59
CA SER A 115 -5.51 -9.91 8.46
C SER A 115 -6.57 -10.72 9.21
N GLU A 116 -6.17 -11.91 9.66
CA GLU A 116 -7.03 -12.75 10.52
C GLU A 116 -7.39 -11.99 11.80
N GLU A 117 -6.47 -11.22 12.36
CA GLU A 117 -6.70 -10.41 13.55
C GLU A 117 -7.83 -9.41 13.34
N ALA A 118 -7.84 -8.72 12.19
CA ALA A 118 -8.90 -7.79 11.86
C ALA A 118 -10.24 -8.50 11.69
N LEU A 119 -10.24 -9.70 11.09
CA LEU A 119 -11.45 -10.49 10.89
C LEU A 119 -11.96 -11.08 12.21
N GLU A 120 -11.07 -11.53 13.10
CA GLU A 120 -11.41 -12.02 14.42
C GLU A 120 -12.11 -10.97 15.27
N ALA A 121 -11.62 -9.74 15.21
CA ALA A 121 -12.25 -8.62 15.92
C ALA A 121 -13.69 -8.44 15.48
N LEU A 122 -13.97 -8.57 14.19
CA LEU A 122 -15.34 -8.48 13.65
C LEU A 122 -16.21 -9.66 14.09
N VAL A 123 -15.66 -10.86 14.11
CA VAL A 123 -16.37 -12.04 14.57
C VAL A 123 -16.70 -11.92 16.06
N ALA A 124 -15.77 -11.42 16.86
CA ALA A 124 -15.99 -11.19 18.29
C ALA A 124 -17.12 -10.20 18.52
N ASP A 125 -17.16 -9.10 17.75
CA ASP A 125 -18.23 -8.11 17.82
C ASP A 125 -19.58 -8.72 17.45
N LEU A 126 -19.63 -9.53 16.40
CA LEU A 126 -20.83 -10.22 15.97
C LEU A 126 -21.33 -11.20 17.06
N SER A 127 -20.41 -11.91 17.70
CA SER A 127 -20.74 -12.85 18.78
C SER A 127 -21.29 -12.11 20.01
N ALA A 128 -20.70 -10.95 20.34
CA ALA A 128 -21.17 -10.12 21.45
C ALA A 128 -22.59 -9.60 21.19
N GLU A 129 -22.87 -9.17 19.98
CA GLU A 129 -24.22 -8.72 19.58
C GLU A 129 -25.24 -9.86 19.61
N ALA A 130 -24.82 -11.06 19.25
CA ALA A 130 -25.69 -12.24 19.21
C ALA A 130 -26.13 -12.71 20.61
N ILE A 131 -25.34 -12.36 21.65
CA ILE A 131 -25.66 -12.74 23.03
C ILE A 131 -26.74 -11.83 23.64
N ASP A 132 -26.81 -10.62 23.18
CA ASP A 132 -27.82 -9.65 23.62
C ASP A 132 -29.17 -9.90 22.95
#